data_419a1ad88fbcdcd840022fa20131699b
#
_entry.id   419a1ad88fbcdcd840022fa20131699b
#
_cell.length_a   1.000
_cell.length_b   1.000
_cell.length_c   1.000
_cell.angle_alpha   90.00
_cell.angle_beta   90.00
_cell.angle_gamma   90.00
#
_symmetry.space_group_name_H-M   'P 1'
#
loop_
_entity.id
_entity.type
_entity.pdbx_description
1 polymer ?
#
loop_
_entity_poly.entity_id
_entity_poly.type
_entity_poly.pdbx_seq_one_letter_code
_entity_poly.pdbx_strand_id
1 'polypeptide(L)'
;MKRLFQNSNEFKNIDFSIKQNNFPNALLVLSPDSETNKQFVKEIALSFFCNSHNFCSVCEGCIKTEKGTNPDLLIYPKEKIFQVADAKEIVDSTIMAPMIFKNKIYVINDIDISTIAAQNKILKVLEEPPASVKFILTATNETKVLQTIMSRCVKVSLPAIDKQTVKDFVLQAQSDGDFDIAYAFGEGYLGRIQFALENKNFKELNLLADSIINDLKSSKQIIEFSSKITKSKGNFEIILNLLQIKFRKMLNLNNVSGYSKSCIVSILDEILKVQKEMESNVLQSIQADNLLMKILELKYLYRS
;
A
#
# COMPACT_ATOMS: atom_id res chain seq x y z
N MET A 1 1.04 9.77 -20.39
CA MET A 1 1.21 9.22 -19.02
C MET A 1 0.28 8.03 -18.82
N LYS A 2 0.78 6.88 -18.37
CA LYS A 2 -0.07 5.73 -18.03
C LYS A 2 -0.78 5.99 -16.71
N ARG A 3 -2.04 5.57 -16.60
CA ARG A 3 -2.90 5.78 -15.43
C ARG A 3 -3.27 4.43 -14.85
N LEU A 4 -3.25 4.37 -13.53
CA LEU A 4 -3.49 3.14 -12.80
C LEU A 4 -4.98 2.89 -12.57
N PHE A 5 -5.75 3.98 -12.32
CA PHE A 5 -7.14 3.89 -11.88
C PHE A 5 -8.18 4.28 -12.93
N GLN A 6 -7.77 4.65 -14.15
CA GLN A 6 -8.67 5.17 -15.19
C GLN A 6 -9.90 4.28 -15.46
N ASN A 7 -9.76 2.98 -15.32
CA ASN A 7 -10.82 2.01 -15.58
C ASN A 7 -11.57 1.57 -14.33
N SER A 8 -11.11 1.94 -13.12
CA SER A 8 -11.78 1.58 -11.87
C SER A 8 -13.11 2.31 -11.72
N ASN A 9 -14.07 1.68 -11.04
CA ASN A 9 -15.37 2.28 -10.79
C ASN A 9 -15.25 3.46 -9.83
N GLU A 10 -14.35 3.37 -8.85
CA GLU A 10 -14.07 4.40 -7.87
C GLU A 10 -13.61 5.68 -8.56
N PHE A 11 -12.67 5.57 -9.50
CA PHE A 11 -12.19 6.72 -10.25
C PHE A 11 -13.28 7.29 -11.18
N LYS A 12 -14.00 6.45 -11.92
CA LYS A 12 -15.06 6.89 -12.84
C LYS A 12 -16.15 7.69 -12.12
N ASN A 13 -16.56 7.25 -10.92
CA ASN A 13 -17.58 7.95 -10.12
C ASN A 13 -17.09 9.33 -9.68
N ILE A 14 -15.83 9.44 -9.24
CA ILE A 14 -15.23 10.71 -8.83
C ILE A 14 -15.04 11.63 -10.04
N ASP A 15 -14.50 11.12 -11.13
CA ASP A 15 -14.30 11.87 -12.37
C ASP A 15 -15.64 12.41 -12.92
N PHE A 16 -16.70 11.61 -12.85
CA PHE A 16 -18.04 12.05 -13.19
C PHE A 16 -18.51 13.20 -12.29
N SER A 17 -18.30 13.10 -10.97
CA SER A 17 -18.66 14.17 -10.03
C SER A 17 -17.87 15.47 -10.29
N ILE A 18 -16.60 15.36 -10.68
CA ILE A 18 -15.77 16.50 -11.08
C ILE A 18 -16.39 17.19 -12.32
N LYS A 19 -16.72 16.42 -13.36
CA LYS A 19 -17.31 16.91 -14.61
C LYS A 19 -18.67 17.59 -14.40
N GLN A 20 -19.43 17.14 -13.42
CA GLN A 20 -20.72 17.74 -13.04
C GLN A 20 -20.59 18.91 -12.05
N ASN A 21 -19.37 19.37 -11.71
CA ASN A 21 -19.13 20.36 -10.65
C ASN A 21 -19.76 19.97 -9.28
N ASN A 22 -19.91 18.68 -9.02
CA ASN A 22 -20.50 18.12 -7.81
C ASN A 22 -19.48 17.29 -7.01
N PHE A 23 -18.21 17.69 -7.03
CA PHE A 23 -17.16 17.04 -6.22
C PHE A 23 -17.44 17.30 -4.73
N PRO A 24 -17.35 16.28 -3.87
CA PRO A 24 -17.63 16.42 -2.44
C PRO A 24 -16.69 17.44 -1.78
N ASN A 25 -17.14 18.06 -0.70
CA ASN A 25 -16.31 18.99 0.06
C ASN A 25 -15.11 18.29 0.72
N ALA A 26 -15.31 17.05 1.18
CA ALA A 26 -14.25 16.22 1.74
C ALA A 26 -14.40 14.77 1.25
N LEU A 27 -13.30 14.21 0.77
CA LEU A 27 -13.16 12.81 0.33
C LEU A 27 -12.16 12.10 1.25
N LEU A 28 -12.48 10.88 1.69
CA LEU A 28 -11.57 10.00 2.41
C LEU A 28 -11.27 8.77 1.55
N VAL A 29 -10.03 8.66 1.10
CA VAL A 29 -9.53 7.54 0.29
C VAL A 29 -8.88 6.50 1.21
N LEU A 30 -9.29 5.26 1.10
CA LEU A 30 -8.87 4.16 1.95
C LEU A 30 -8.28 3.02 1.12
N SER A 31 -7.06 2.62 1.41
CA SER A 31 -6.46 1.35 0.98
C SER A 31 -5.38 0.94 1.98
N PRO A 32 -5.01 -0.34 2.07
CA PRO A 32 -3.92 -0.79 2.95
C PRO A 32 -2.52 -0.32 2.55
N ASP A 33 -2.40 0.55 1.54
CA ASP A 33 -1.13 0.98 0.97
C ASP A 33 -1.12 2.48 0.66
N SER A 34 -0.22 3.21 1.33
CA SER A 34 -0.12 4.67 1.20
C SER A 34 0.22 5.14 -0.22
N GLU A 35 1.11 4.43 -0.94
CA GLU A 35 1.48 4.80 -2.32
C GLU A 35 0.32 4.59 -3.31
N THR A 36 -0.49 3.54 -3.10
CA THR A 36 -1.73 3.33 -3.85
C THR A 36 -2.69 4.50 -3.65
N ASN A 37 -2.88 4.94 -2.40
CA ASN A 37 -3.70 6.11 -2.08
C ASN A 37 -3.17 7.39 -2.75
N LYS A 38 -1.87 7.67 -2.63
CA LYS A 38 -1.23 8.86 -3.23
C LYS A 38 -1.35 8.88 -4.75
N GLN A 39 -1.16 7.73 -5.41
CA GLN A 39 -1.31 7.63 -6.86
C GLN A 39 -2.77 7.91 -7.28
N PHE A 40 -3.74 7.38 -6.54
CA PHE A 40 -5.16 7.64 -6.81
C PHE A 40 -5.51 9.12 -6.65
N VAL A 41 -5.06 9.74 -5.55
CA VAL A 41 -5.25 11.20 -5.31
C VAL A 41 -4.59 12.03 -6.39
N LYS A 42 -3.40 11.66 -6.86
CA LYS A 42 -2.72 12.33 -7.97
C LYS A 42 -3.56 12.28 -9.25
N GLU A 43 -4.17 11.14 -9.55
CA GLU A 43 -5.04 11.02 -10.73
C GLU A 43 -6.35 11.84 -10.58
N ILE A 44 -6.92 11.90 -9.38
CA ILE A 44 -8.05 12.81 -9.09
C ILE A 44 -7.64 14.26 -9.32
N ALA A 45 -6.51 14.69 -8.76
CA ALA A 45 -6.03 16.07 -8.91
C ALA A 45 -5.78 16.44 -10.39
N LEU A 46 -5.22 15.53 -11.16
CA LEU A 46 -5.03 15.71 -12.61
C LEU A 46 -6.35 15.85 -13.35
N SER A 47 -7.39 15.07 -13.00
CA SER A 47 -8.74 15.26 -13.57
C SER A 47 -9.33 16.61 -13.17
N PHE A 48 -9.18 16.94 -11.89
CA PHE A 48 -9.79 18.13 -11.31
C PHE A 48 -9.25 19.45 -11.92
N PHE A 49 -7.93 19.55 -12.11
CA PHE A 49 -7.27 20.73 -12.65
C PHE A 49 -7.13 20.72 -14.17
N CYS A 50 -7.48 19.64 -14.86
CA CYS A 50 -7.43 19.58 -16.31
C CYS A 50 -8.59 20.37 -16.94
N ASN A 51 -8.30 21.31 -17.84
CA ASN A 51 -9.32 22.13 -18.50
C ASN A 51 -10.37 21.31 -19.29
N SER A 52 -9.96 20.17 -19.84
CA SER A 52 -10.85 19.28 -20.60
C SER A 52 -11.36 18.09 -19.78
N HIS A 53 -10.98 17.97 -18.52
CA HIS A 53 -11.25 16.81 -17.65
C HIS A 53 -10.88 15.46 -18.28
N ASN A 54 -9.96 15.44 -19.24
CA ASN A 54 -9.51 14.26 -19.99
C ASN A 54 -8.02 13.99 -19.80
N PHE A 55 -7.39 14.60 -18.80
CA PHE A 55 -5.94 14.46 -18.52
C PHE A 55 -5.11 14.74 -19.78
N CYS A 56 -5.29 15.86 -20.39
CA CYS A 56 -4.66 16.15 -21.68
C CYS A 56 -3.14 16.22 -21.66
N SER A 57 -2.51 16.30 -20.48
CA SER A 57 -1.06 16.41 -20.24
C SER A 57 -0.37 17.63 -20.86
N VAL A 58 -1.14 18.52 -21.50
CA VAL A 58 -0.63 19.70 -22.21
C VAL A 58 -1.15 21.02 -21.64
N CYS A 59 -2.28 21.03 -20.92
CA CYS A 59 -2.82 22.25 -20.32
C CYS A 59 -2.02 22.63 -19.06
N GLU A 60 -2.13 23.91 -18.67
CA GLU A 60 -1.44 24.45 -17.49
C GLU A 60 -1.73 23.65 -16.21
N GLY A 61 -3.00 23.26 -16.00
CA GLY A 61 -3.42 22.44 -14.86
C GLY A 61 -2.73 21.10 -14.80
N CYS A 62 -2.66 20.37 -15.91
CA CYS A 62 -1.95 19.08 -15.97
C CYS A 62 -0.45 19.27 -15.73
N ILE A 63 0.19 20.21 -16.43
CA ILE A 63 1.64 20.43 -16.33
C ILE A 63 2.04 20.82 -14.90
N LYS A 64 1.31 21.77 -14.29
CA LYS A 64 1.63 22.22 -12.92
C LYS A 64 1.37 21.13 -11.88
N THR A 65 0.28 20.37 -12.03
CA THR A 65 -0.04 19.27 -11.11
C THR A 65 1.00 18.15 -11.21
N GLU A 66 1.41 17.76 -12.41
CA GLU A 66 2.45 16.74 -12.60
C GLU A 66 3.81 17.16 -12.04
N LYS A 67 4.19 18.43 -12.21
CA LYS A 67 5.46 18.98 -11.69
C LYS A 67 5.42 19.31 -10.19
N GLY A 68 4.27 19.18 -9.53
CA GLY A 68 4.11 19.56 -8.12
C GLY A 68 4.22 21.07 -7.88
N THR A 69 3.99 21.90 -8.91
CA THR A 69 4.09 23.37 -8.86
C THR A 69 2.73 24.05 -8.90
N ASN A 70 1.64 23.31 -8.75
CA ASN A 70 0.29 23.88 -8.71
C ASN A 70 0.05 24.54 -7.35
N PRO A 71 -0.12 25.89 -7.28
CA PRO A 71 -0.30 26.59 -6.01
C PRO A 71 -1.66 26.33 -5.37
N ASP A 72 -2.65 25.83 -6.13
CA ASP A 72 -3.98 25.50 -5.64
C ASP A 72 -4.13 24.01 -5.28
N LEU A 73 -3.05 23.23 -5.34
CA LEU A 73 -2.94 21.87 -4.85
C LEU A 73 -1.92 21.81 -3.69
N LEU A 74 -2.41 21.79 -2.47
CA LEU A 74 -1.58 21.79 -1.27
C LEU A 74 -1.56 20.39 -0.67
N ILE A 75 -0.38 19.78 -0.57
CA ILE A 75 -0.20 18.40 -0.10
C ILE A 75 0.47 18.42 1.27
N TYR A 76 -0.13 17.74 2.23
CA TYR A 76 0.34 17.55 3.59
C TYR A 76 0.45 16.05 3.93
N PRO A 77 1.29 15.66 4.90
CA PRO A 77 2.20 16.53 5.63
C PRO A 77 3.35 17.04 4.75
N LYS A 78 3.96 18.15 5.14
CA LYS A 78 5.19 18.66 4.52
C LYS A 78 6.42 17.85 4.94
N GLU A 79 6.35 17.23 6.10
CA GLU A 79 7.34 16.30 6.64
C GLU A 79 6.80 14.86 6.62
N LYS A 80 7.14 14.05 7.64
CA LYS A 80 6.78 12.63 7.67
C LYS A 80 5.36 12.33 8.17
N ILE A 81 4.86 13.12 9.12
CA ILE A 81 3.60 12.87 9.81
C ILE A 81 2.83 14.18 9.91
N PHE A 82 1.52 14.13 9.66
CA PHE A 82 0.62 15.27 9.80
C PHE A 82 0.51 15.72 11.25
N GLN A 83 0.86 16.99 11.51
CA GLN A 83 0.96 17.56 12.83
C GLN A 83 -0.06 18.69 13.07
N VAL A 84 -0.19 19.13 14.31
CA VAL A 84 -1.05 20.27 14.69
C VAL A 84 -0.63 21.56 13.96
N ALA A 85 0.67 21.72 13.68
CA ALA A 85 1.19 22.86 12.92
C ALA A 85 0.67 22.85 11.47
N ASP A 86 0.70 21.69 10.79
CA ASP A 86 0.13 21.54 9.44
C ASP A 86 -1.37 21.84 9.44
N ALA A 87 -2.10 21.30 10.42
CA ALA A 87 -3.53 21.54 10.57
C ALA A 87 -3.85 23.03 10.78
N LYS A 88 -3.03 23.75 11.57
CA LYS A 88 -3.15 25.19 11.75
C LYS A 88 -2.91 25.94 10.44
N GLU A 89 -1.83 25.63 9.73
CA GLU A 89 -1.53 26.23 8.42
C GLU A 89 -2.67 26.03 7.43
N ILE A 90 -3.26 24.83 7.37
CA ILE A 90 -4.43 24.55 6.52
C ILE A 90 -5.57 25.51 6.91
N VAL A 91 -5.98 25.54 8.18
CA VAL A 91 -7.09 26.36 8.66
C VAL A 91 -6.87 27.84 8.30
N ASP A 92 -5.66 28.35 8.57
CA ASP A 92 -5.34 29.76 8.31
C ASP A 92 -5.34 30.08 6.79
N SER A 93 -4.90 29.13 5.95
CA SER A 93 -4.81 29.31 4.49
C SER A 93 -6.12 29.06 3.74
N THR A 94 -7.13 28.43 4.35
CA THR A 94 -8.45 28.24 3.69
C THR A 94 -9.20 29.53 3.45
N ILE A 95 -8.90 30.60 4.20
CA ILE A 95 -9.51 31.93 4.03
C ILE A 95 -9.05 32.59 2.71
N MET A 96 -7.86 32.20 2.21
CA MET A 96 -7.30 32.78 0.99
C MET A 96 -7.96 32.17 -0.25
N ALA A 97 -8.36 33.01 -1.20
CA ALA A 97 -8.89 32.58 -2.49
C ALA A 97 -7.87 31.72 -3.26
N PRO A 98 -8.32 30.82 -4.15
CA PRO A 98 -7.43 30.14 -5.10
C PRO A 98 -6.65 31.13 -5.95
N MET A 99 -5.41 30.76 -6.35
CA MET A 99 -4.50 31.66 -7.05
C MET A 99 -4.66 31.62 -8.58
N ILE A 100 -4.93 30.45 -9.15
CA ILE A 100 -4.96 30.21 -10.61
C ILE A 100 -6.28 29.56 -11.02
N PHE A 101 -6.74 28.57 -10.24
CA PHE A 101 -7.93 27.79 -10.59
C PHE A 101 -9.17 28.23 -9.83
N LYS A 102 -10.33 27.69 -10.21
CA LYS A 102 -11.60 27.97 -9.55
C LYS A 102 -11.66 27.48 -8.10
N ASN A 103 -10.96 26.37 -7.82
CA ASN A 103 -10.96 25.74 -6.52
C ASN A 103 -9.54 25.42 -6.07
N LYS A 104 -9.38 25.34 -4.75
CA LYS A 104 -8.17 24.90 -4.06
C LYS A 104 -8.40 23.51 -3.44
N ILE A 105 -7.47 22.61 -3.60
CA ILE A 105 -7.51 21.26 -3.00
C ILE A 105 -6.44 21.12 -1.93
N TYR A 106 -6.84 20.73 -0.74
CA TYR A 106 -5.96 20.28 0.32
C TYR A 106 -5.94 18.75 0.38
N VAL A 107 -4.77 18.18 0.17
CA VAL A 107 -4.52 16.74 0.32
C VAL A 107 -3.86 16.50 1.65
N ILE A 108 -4.43 15.63 2.49
CA ILE A 108 -3.86 15.22 3.77
C ILE A 108 -3.58 13.71 3.69
N ASN A 109 -2.33 13.37 3.45
CA ASN A 109 -1.92 11.97 3.34
C ASN A 109 -1.79 11.31 4.72
N ASP A 110 -2.19 10.04 4.79
CA ASP A 110 -1.98 9.15 5.92
C ASP A 110 -2.46 9.75 7.25
N ILE A 111 -3.70 10.27 7.27
CA ILE A 111 -4.30 10.93 8.44
C ILE A 111 -4.38 9.99 9.67
N ASP A 112 -4.45 8.69 9.45
CA ASP A 112 -4.52 7.64 10.47
C ASP A 112 -3.25 7.50 11.32
N ILE A 113 -2.09 7.96 10.82
CA ILE A 113 -0.84 7.99 11.61
C ILE A 113 -0.64 9.31 12.35
N SER A 114 -1.52 10.29 12.17
CA SER A 114 -1.45 11.57 12.85
C SER A 114 -1.96 11.50 14.30
N THR A 115 -1.61 12.50 15.10
CA THR A 115 -2.12 12.59 16.47
C THR A 115 -3.61 12.97 16.49
N ILE A 116 -4.34 12.54 17.53
CA ILE A 116 -5.75 12.92 17.74
C ILE A 116 -5.91 14.44 17.77
N ALA A 117 -4.95 15.18 18.35
CA ALA A 117 -4.98 16.63 18.38
C ALA A 117 -4.90 17.26 16.98
N ALA A 118 -4.09 16.71 16.07
CA ALA A 118 -4.01 17.17 14.68
C ALA A 118 -5.31 16.87 13.93
N GLN A 119 -5.87 15.67 14.10
CA GLN A 119 -7.16 15.31 13.51
C GLN A 119 -8.30 16.23 13.99
N ASN A 120 -8.39 16.49 15.29
CA ASN A 120 -9.41 17.38 15.85
C ASN A 120 -9.29 18.82 15.33
N LYS A 121 -8.07 19.31 15.07
CA LYS A 121 -7.84 20.69 14.64
C LYS A 121 -8.45 21.01 13.27
N ILE A 122 -8.58 20.04 12.37
CA ILE A 122 -9.15 20.23 11.04
C ILE A 122 -10.69 20.05 10.98
N LEU A 123 -11.32 19.53 12.05
CA LEU A 123 -12.76 19.21 12.04
C LEU A 123 -13.63 20.39 11.64
N LYS A 124 -13.35 21.59 12.18
CA LYS A 124 -14.14 22.79 11.91
C LYS A 124 -14.15 23.15 10.41
N VAL A 125 -12.99 23.06 9.75
CA VAL A 125 -12.89 23.41 8.33
C VAL A 125 -13.41 22.28 7.42
N LEU A 126 -13.44 21.03 7.89
CA LEU A 126 -14.10 19.93 7.18
C LEU A 126 -15.63 20.03 7.26
N GLU A 127 -16.17 20.59 8.35
CA GLU A 127 -17.62 20.77 8.54
C GLU A 127 -18.18 21.86 7.65
N GLU A 128 -17.53 23.03 7.65
CA GLU A 128 -17.95 24.20 6.88
C GLU A 128 -16.77 24.76 6.04
N PRO A 129 -16.36 24.05 4.98
CA PRO A 129 -15.29 24.54 4.13
C PRO A 129 -15.77 25.71 3.27
N PRO A 130 -14.91 26.71 2.99
CA PRO A 130 -15.20 27.72 1.98
C PRO A 130 -15.60 27.08 0.63
N ALA A 131 -16.51 27.69 -0.12
CA ALA A 131 -17.08 27.11 -1.34
C ALA A 131 -16.03 26.70 -2.39
N SER A 132 -14.90 27.44 -2.45
CA SER A 132 -13.78 27.17 -3.35
C SER A 132 -12.75 26.17 -2.81
N VAL A 133 -12.98 25.58 -1.63
CA VAL A 133 -12.02 24.67 -0.96
C VAL A 133 -12.55 23.23 -0.99
N LYS A 134 -11.68 22.30 -1.34
CA LYS A 134 -11.96 20.87 -1.32
C LYS A 134 -10.87 20.14 -0.52
N PHE A 135 -11.25 19.08 0.16
CA PHE A 135 -10.33 18.24 0.93
C PHE A 135 -10.29 16.81 0.38
N ILE A 136 -9.08 16.24 0.31
CA ILE A 136 -8.87 14.84 0.03
C ILE A 136 -7.97 14.30 1.15
N LEU A 137 -8.50 13.41 1.96
CA LEU A 137 -7.77 12.73 3.02
C LEU A 137 -7.44 11.33 2.56
N THR A 138 -6.29 10.79 2.97
CA THR A 138 -5.99 9.37 2.77
C THR A 138 -5.72 8.68 4.11
N ALA A 139 -6.02 7.38 4.18
CA ALA A 139 -5.68 6.56 5.33
C ALA A 139 -5.42 5.11 4.90
N THR A 140 -4.53 4.43 5.63
CA THR A 140 -4.27 3.00 5.46
C THR A 140 -5.03 2.15 6.47
N ASN A 141 -5.44 2.75 7.58
CA ASN A 141 -6.22 2.08 8.61
C ASN A 141 -7.39 2.96 9.08
N GLU A 142 -8.60 2.58 8.67
CA GLU A 142 -9.84 3.29 9.01
C GLU A 142 -10.06 3.39 10.53
N THR A 143 -9.67 2.38 11.31
CA THR A 143 -9.93 2.36 12.77
C THR A 143 -9.15 3.42 13.55
N LYS A 144 -8.09 3.97 12.96
CA LYS A 144 -7.26 5.05 13.54
C LYS A 144 -7.71 6.44 13.13
N VAL A 145 -8.69 6.56 12.24
CA VAL A 145 -9.29 7.84 11.85
C VAL A 145 -10.45 8.15 12.77
N LEU A 146 -10.52 9.37 13.27
CA LEU A 146 -11.62 9.78 14.14
C LEU A 146 -12.97 9.63 13.44
N GLN A 147 -13.95 9.08 14.15
CA GLN A 147 -15.32 8.92 13.65
C GLN A 147 -15.93 10.27 13.21
N THR A 148 -15.54 11.36 13.86
CA THR A 148 -15.95 12.72 13.52
C THR A 148 -15.41 13.20 12.17
N ILE A 149 -14.24 12.74 11.72
CA ILE A 149 -13.72 12.96 10.36
C ILE A 149 -14.50 12.08 9.38
N MET A 150 -14.65 10.80 9.71
CA MET A 150 -15.32 9.84 8.82
C MET A 150 -16.76 10.24 8.50
N SER A 151 -17.49 10.82 9.45
CA SER A 151 -18.87 11.28 9.23
C SER A 151 -19.00 12.51 8.33
N ARG A 152 -17.91 13.24 8.10
CA ARG A 152 -17.86 14.47 7.26
C ARG A 152 -17.26 14.22 5.87
N CYS A 153 -16.71 13.05 5.63
CA CYS A 153 -16.08 12.69 4.37
C CYS A 153 -16.90 11.67 3.59
N VAL A 154 -16.95 11.83 2.27
CA VAL A 154 -17.37 10.75 1.39
C VAL A 154 -16.25 9.71 1.33
N LYS A 155 -16.55 8.46 1.69
CA LYS A 155 -15.55 7.38 1.72
C LYS A 155 -15.42 6.71 0.36
N VAL A 156 -14.17 6.44 -0.02
CA VAL A 156 -13.82 5.65 -1.20
C VAL A 156 -12.76 4.62 -0.81
N SER A 157 -13.14 3.36 -0.83
CA SER A 157 -12.23 2.24 -0.56
C SER A 157 -11.68 1.71 -1.88
N LEU A 158 -10.36 1.69 -2.02
CA LEU A 158 -9.71 1.20 -3.23
C LEU A 158 -9.50 -0.32 -3.14
N PRO A 159 -10.03 -1.09 -4.10
CA PRO A 159 -9.75 -2.51 -4.19
C PRO A 159 -8.31 -2.74 -4.67
N ALA A 160 -7.86 -3.99 -4.52
CA ALA A 160 -6.63 -4.45 -5.16
C ALA A 160 -6.71 -4.25 -6.68
N ILE A 161 -5.62 -3.78 -7.27
CA ILE A 161 -5.53 -3.48 -8.71
C ILE A 161 -5.17 -4.78 -9.44
N ASP A 162 -5.78 -5.01 -10.59
CA ASP A 162 -5.49 -6.20 -11.37
C ASP A 162 -4.05 -6.24 -11.90
N LYS A 163 -3.56 -7.47 -12.09
CA LYS A 163 -2.16 -7.74 -12.41
C LYS A 163 -1.70 -7.07 -13.70
N GLN A 164 -2.55 -7.09 -14.74
CA GLN A 164 -2.18 -6.53 -16.04
C GLN A 164 -2.08 -5.00 -15.97
N THR A 165 -3.02 -4.35 -15.30
CA THR A 165 -3.01 -2.89 -15.10
C THR A 165 -1.78 -2.43 -14.34
N VAL A 166 -1.41 -3.12 -13.23
CA VAL A 166 -0.18 -2.79 -12.48
C VAL A 166 1.06 -3.06 -13.33
N LYS A 167 1.09 -4.20 -14.04
CA LYS A 167 2.20 -4.56 -14.93
C LYS A 167 2.44 -3.46 -15.98
N ASP A 168 1.39 -3.02 -16.63
CA ASP A 168 1.47 -1.97 -17.66
C ASP A 168 1.89 -0.61 -17.09
N PHE A 169 1.58 -0.37 -15.81
CA PHE A 169 1.98 0.87 -15.14
C PHE A 169 3.45 0.85 -14.70
N VAL A 170 3.92 -0.26 -14.12
CA VAL A 170 5.24 -0.37 -13.48
C VAL A 170 6.33 -0.80 -14.48
N LEU A 171 6.02 -1.70 -15.44
CA LEU A 171 7.02 -2.31 -16.32
C LEU A 171 7.36 -1.45 -17.55
N GLN A 172 7.98 -0.31 -17.33
CA GLN A 172 8.80 0.28 -18.40
C GLN A 172 10.26 -0.22 -18.39
N ALA A 173 10.69 -1.03 -17.40
CA ALA A 173 12.12 -1.29 -17.17
C ALA A 173 12.54 -2.63 -16.51
N GLN A 174 11.69 -3.64 -16.27
CA GLN A 174 12.13 -4.84 -15.49
C GLN A 174 11.68 -6.19 -16.06
N SER A 175 12.40 -7.28 -15.69
CA SER A 175 12.16 -8.66 -16.13
C SER A 175 10.85 -9.26 -15.58
N ASP A 176 10.17 -10.07 -16.41
CA ASP A 176 8.86 -10.66 -16.11
C ASP A 176 8.83 -11.56 -14.86
N GLY A 177 9.93 -12.27 -14.55
CA GLY A 177 9.98 -13.24 -13.45
C GLY A 177 9.89 -12.62 -12.06
N ASP A 178 10.48 -11.46 -11.87
CA ASP A 178 10.46 -10.73 -10.59
C ASP A 178 9.08 -10.09 -10.33
N PHE A 179 8.34 -9.76 -11.39
CA PHE A 179 7.04 -9.12 -11.27
C PHE A 179 5.98 -10.06 -10.66
N ASP A 180 5.98 -11.33 -11.03
CA ASP A 180 4.97 -12.28 -10.54
C ASP A 180 5.02 -12.48 -9.03
N ILE A 181 6.23 -12.56 -8.48
CA ILE A 181 6.42 -12.68 -7.04
C ILE A 181 6.13 -11.35 -6.32
N ALA A 182 6.53 -10.22 -6.93
CA ALA A 182 6.27 -8.90 -6.40
C ALA A 182 4.76 -8.60 -6.36
N TYR A 183 4.03 -8.95 -7.42
CA TYR A 183 2.58 -8.79 -7.46
C TYR A 183 1.86 -9.67 -6.42
N ALA A 184 2.29 -10.94 -6.29
CA ALA A 184 1.73 -11.85 -5.28
C ALA A 184 2.00 -11.34 -3.84
N PHE A 185 3.19 -10.79 -3.59
CA PHE A 185 3.55 -10.18 -2.30
C PHE A 185 2.77 -8.89 -2.03
N GLY A 186 2.62 -8.05 -3.04
CA GLY A 186 1.94 -6.76 -2.93
C GLY A 186 0.41 -6.84 -2.96
N GLU A 187 -0.16 -8.01 -3.28
CA GLU A 187 -1.62 -8.26 -3.28
C GLU A 187 -2.40 -7.25 -4.14
N GLY A 188 -1.78 -6.72 -5.20
CA GLY A 188 -2.38 -5.71 -6.08
C GLY A 188 -2.26 -4.27 -5.55
N TYR A 189 -1.47 -4.01 -4.51
CA TYR A 189 -1.21 -2.66 -3.98
C TYR A 189 0.15 -2.13 -4.44
N LEU A 190 0.13 -0.93 -5.04
CA LEU A 190 1.26 -0.35 -5.79
C LEU A 190 2.55 -0.25 -4.96
N GLY A 191 2.50 0.33 -3.77
CA GLY A 191 3.70 0.57 -2.96
C GLY A 191 4.36 -0.71 -2.49
N ARG A 192 3.56 -1.73 -2.13
CA ARG A 192 4.08 -3.06 -1.77
C ARG A 192 4.75 -3.73 -2.97
N ILE A 193 4.18 -3.60 -4.17
CA ILE A 193 4.74 -4.16 -5.41
C ILE A 193 6.05 -3.44 -5.76
N GLN A 194 6.07 -2.10 -5.71
CA GLN A 194 7.29 -1.31 -5.95
C GLN A 194 8.38 -1.65 -4.95
N PHE A 195 8.04 -1.76 -3.67
CA PHE A 195 8.98 -2.21 -2.64
C PHE A 195 9.61 -3.56 -3.01
N ALA A 196 8.80 -4.56 -3.41
CA ALA A 196 9.31 -5.87 -3.79
C ALA A 196 10.21 -5.85 -5.03
N LEU A 197 9.93 -4.98 -6.00
CA LEU A 197 10.72 -4.85 -7.22
C LEU A 197 12.05 -4.10 -7.02
N GLU A 198 12.06 -3.08 -6.19
CA GLU A 198 13.19 -2.14 -6.04
C GLU A 198 14.11 -2.50 -4.88
N ASN A 199 13.59 -3.14 -3.83
CA ASN A 199 14.33 -3.40 -2.60
C ASN A 199 15.29 -4.59 -2.75
N LYS A 200 16.60 -4.32 -2.61
CA LYS A 200 17.65 -5.35 -2.69
C LYS A 200 17.50 -6.42 -1.60
N ASN A 201 17.16 -6.02 -0.37
CA ASN A 201 16.95 -6.95 0.73
C ASN A 201 15.78 -7.90 0.45
N PHE A 202 14.69 -7.43 -0.19
CA PHE A 202 13.59 -8.29 -0.60
C PHE A 202 14.05 -9.37 -1.59
N LYS A 203 14.89 -9.02 -2.57
CA LYS A 203 15.46 -9.98 -3.53
C LYS A 203 16.32 -11.03 -2.85
N GLU A 204 17.15 -10.63 -1.87
CA GLU A 204 17.95 -11.57 -1.07
C GLU A 204 17.06 -12.52 -0.24
N LEU A 205 16.00 -11.99 0.38
CA LEU A 205 15.03 -12.79 1.14
C LEU A 205 14.23 -13.73 0.24
N ASN A 206 13.92 -13.31 -0.99
CA ASN A 206 13.24 -14.17 -1.97
C ASN A 206 14.12 -15.39 -2.33
N LEU A 207 15.41 -15.19 -2.57
CA LEU A 207 16.37 -16.29 -2.79
C LEU A 207 16.54 -17.16 -1.53
N LEU A 208 16.54 -16.55 -0.35
CA LEU A 208 16.60 -17.29 0.91
C LEU A 208 15.36 -18.18 1.10
N ALA A 209 14.16 -17.70 0.74
CA ALA A 209 12.94 -18.50 0.78
C ALA A 209 13.03 -19.72 -0.17
N ASP A 210 13.60 -19.54 -1.38
CA ASP A 210 13.87 -20.68 -2.27
C ASP A 210 14.84 -21.69 -1.67
N SER A 211 15.92 -21.21 -1.02
CA SER A 211 16.88 -22.09 -0.35
C SER A 211 16.24 -22.82 0.83
N ILE A 212 15.37 -22.18 1.61
CA ILE A 212 14.62 -22.85 2.69
C ILE A 212 13.77 -23.98 2.13
N ILE A 213 13.05 -23.75 1.05
CA ILE A 213 12.18 -24.76 0.44
C ILE A 213 12.99 -25.93 -0.11
N ASN A 214 14.07 -25.64 -0.86
CA ASN A 214 14.81 -26.65 -1.61
C ASN A 214 15.88 -27.37 -0.78
N ASP A 215 16.61 -26.61 0.03
CA ASP A 215 17.88 -27.06 0.61
C ASP A 215 17.80 -27.38 2.11
N LEU A 216 16.72 -27.04 2.81
CA LEU A 216 16.57 -27.33 4.24
C LEU A 216 16.51 -28.85 4.47
N LYS A 217 17.61 -29.42 5.06
CA LYS A 217 17.83 -30.86 5.31
C LYS A 217 18.42 -31.18 6.67
N SER A 218 18.90 -30.18 7.43
CA SER A 218 19.62 -30.40 8.69
C SER A 218 19.42 -29.25 9.68
N SER A 219 19.60 -29.58 10.98
CA SER A 219 19.55 -28.59 12.06
C SER A 219 20.60 -27.48 11.93
N LYS A 220 21.77 -27.79 11.34
CA LYS A 220 22.80 -26.77 11.08
C LYS A 220 22.31 -25.66 10.14
N GLN A 221 21.56 -26.03 9.11
CA GLN A 221 20.98 -25.06 8.17
C GLN A 221 19.86 -24.23 8.82
N ILE A 222 19.16 -24.74 9.82
CA ILE A 222 18.17 -23.97 10.58
C ILE A 222 18.84 -22.76 11.22
N ILE A 223 19.95 -22.94 11.92
CA ILE A 223 20.69 -21.85 12.57
C ILE A 223 21.17 -20.82 11.53
N GLU A 224 21.70 -21.29 10.41
CA GLU A 224 22.16 -20.41 9.34
C GLU A 224 21.02 -19.58 8.74
N PHE A 225 19.89 -20.21 8.39
CA PHE A 225 18.74 -19.52 7.80
C PHE A 225 18.07 -18.58 8.79
N SER A 226 17.87 -19.01 10.04
CA SER A 226 17.31 -18.19 11.10
C SER A 226 18.12 -16.92 11.35
N SER A 227 19.44 -17.02 11.38
CA SER A 227 20.32 -15.86 11.53
C SER A 227 20.19 -14.85 10.39
N LYS A 228 19.98 -15.32 9.15
CA LYS A 228 19.74 -14.46 7.98
C LYS A 228 18.37 -13.82 8.03
N ILE A 229 17.34 -14.56 8.45
CA ILE A 229 15.95 -14.07 8.59
C ILE A 229 15.88 -12.95 9.62
N THR A 230 16.54 -13.13 10.76
CA THR A 230 16.43 -12.19 11.90
C THR A 230 17.47 -11.06 11.88
N LYS A 231 18.29 -10.98 10.82
CA LYS A 231 19.34 -9.95 10.67
C LYS A 231 18.82 -8.52 10.74
N SER A 232 17.62 -8.27 10.26
CA SER A 232 16.99 -6.93 10.25
C SER A 232 15.52 -7.02 10.62
N LYS A 233 15.04 -5.95 11.29
CA LYS A 233 13.61 -5.82 11.65
C LYS A 233 12.75 -5.87 10.39
N GLY A 234 11.69 -6.66 10.40
CA GLY A 234 10.77 -6.84 9.29
C GLY A 234 11.13 -7.98 8.32
N ASN A 235 12.37 -8.49 8.31
CA ASN A 235 12.76 -9.58 7.44
C ASN A 235 11.93 -10.85 7.69
N PHE A 236 11.61 -11.13 8.95
CA PHE A 236 10.86 -12.32 9.32
C PHE A 236 9.44 -12.29 8.72
N GLU A 237 8.76 -11.15 8.78
CA GLU A 237 7.44 -10.98 8.16
C GLU A 237 7.50 -11.17 6.64
N ILE A 238 8.50 -10.59 5.98
CA ILE A 238 8.71 -10.75 4.54
C ILE A 238 8.94 -12.23 4.18
N ILE A 239 9.77 -12.95 4.93
CA ILE A 239 10.02 -14.38 4.70
C ILE A 239 8.75 -15.21 4.88
N LEU A 240 7.97 -14.98 5.93
CA LEU A 240 6.70 -15.68 6.14
C LEU A 240 5.77 -15.52 4.94
N ASN A 241 5.62 -14.29 4.46
CA ASN A 241 4.79 -14.00 3.29
C ASN A 241 5.34 -14.67 2.01
N LEU A 242 6.67 -14.63 1.79
CA LEU A 242 7.30 -15.28 0.65
C LEU A 242 7.14 -16.80 0.68
N LEU A 243 7.36 -17.43 1.83
CA LEU A 243 7.13 -18.87 1.99
C LEU A 243 5.67 -19.23 1.75
N GLN A 244 4.74 -18.46 2.28
CA GLN A 244 3.31 -18.67 2.05
C GLN A 244 2.94 -18.58 0.56
N ILE A 245 3.43 -17.57 -0.16
CA ILE A 245 3.20 -17.40 -1.59
C ILE A 245 3.77 -18.59 -2.37
N LYS A 246 5.01 -18.98 -2.08
CA LYS A 246 5.68 -20.07 -2.77
C LYS A 246 5.01 -21.42 -2.51
N PHE A 247 4.67 -21.76 -1.28
CA PHE A 247 3.95 -22.99 -0.95
C PHE A 247 2.55 -23.03 -1.54
N ARG A 248 1.80 -21.91 -1.56
CA ARG A 248 0.50 -21.83 -2.25
C ARG A 248 0.65 -22.06 -3.76
N LYS A 249 1.68 -21.50 -4.38
CA LYS A 249 1.98 -21.75 -5.81
C LYS A 249 2.28 -23.23 -6.05
N MET A 250 3.00 -23.88 -5.15
CA MET A 250 3.29 -25.33 -5.24
C MET A 250 2.04 -26.21 -5.14
N LEU A 251 1.06 -25.84 -4.31
CA LEU A 251 -0.23 -26.59 -4.24
C LEU A 251 -0.96 -26.65 -5.58
N ASN A 252 -0.86 -25.59 -6.37
CA ASN A 252 -1.52 -25.49 -7.68
C ASN A 252 -0.77 -26.25 -8.79
N LEU A 253 0.47 -26.66 -8.55
CA LEU A 253 1.27 -27.43 -9.48
C LEU A 253 1.12 -28.92 -9.15
N ASN A 254 0.71 -29.75 -10.11
CA ASN A 254 0.45 -31.19 -9.92
C ASN A 254 1.71 -32.05 -9.65
N ASN A 255 2.92 -31.48 -9.78
CA ASN A 255 4.18 -32.16 -9.52
C ASN A 255 5.15 -31.22 -8.82
N VAL A 256 5.31 -31.40 -7.52
CA VAL A 256 6.32 -30.68 -6.75
C VAL A 256 7.26 -31.68 -6.12
N SER A 257 8.51 -31.69 -6.58
CA SER A 257 9.55 -32.59 -6.06
C SER A 257 9.79 -32.33 -4.55
N GLY A 258 9.51 -33.35 -3.75
CA GLY A 258 9.90 -33.37 -2.33
C GLY A 258 8.84 -32.95 -1.29
N TYR A 259 7.64 -32.53 -1.72
CA TYR A 259 6.54 -32.17 -0.80
C TYR A 259 5.21 -32.79 -1.27
N SER A 260 4.53 -33.53 -0.40
CA SER A 260 3.15 -33.94 -0.66
C SER A 260 2.19 -32.76 -0.45
N LYS A 261 0.99 -32.82 -1.06
CA LYS A 261 -0.03 -31.77 -0.83
C LYS A 261 -0.39 -31.62 0.64
N SER A 262 -0.49 -32.75 1.38
CA SER A 262 -0.77 -32.72 2.82
C SER A 262 0.36 -32.06 3.61
N CYS A 263 1.62 -32.30 3.24
CA CYS A 263 2.78 -31.62 3.83
C CYS A 263 2.69 -30.10 3.64
N ILE A 264 2.41 -29.64 2.41
CA ILE A 264 2.31 -28.22 2.10
C ILE A 264 1.19 -27.54 2.89
N VAL A 265 0.03 -28.19 3.01
CA VAL A 265 -1.09 -27.67 3.83
C VAL A 265 -0.67 -27.52 5.28
N SER A 266 -0.05 -28.54 5.88
CA SER A 266 0.44 -28.48 7.26
C SER A 266 1.50 -27.36 7.46
N ILE A 267 2.39 -27.14 6.49
CA ILE A 267 3.36 -26.02 6.54
C ILE A 267 2.65 -24.67 6.47
N LEU A 268 1.65 -24.52 5.60
CA LEU A 268 0.88 -23.28 5.50
C LEU A 268 0.11 -22.96 6.79
N ASP A 269 -0.46 -23.98 7.44
CA ASP A 269 -1.12 -23.82 8.74
C ASP A 269 -0.15 -23.35 9.83
N GLU A 270 1.09 -23.91 9.85
CA GLU A 270 2.10 -23.47 10.80
C GLU A 270 2.59 -22.05 10.52
N ILE A 271 2.76 -21.65 9.25
CA ILE A 271 3.08 -20.27 8.89
C ILE A 271 1.99 -19.30 9.37
N LEU A 272 0.71 -19.63 9.16
CA LEU A 272 -0.43 -18.81 9.61
C LEU A 272 -0.48 -18.67 11.13
N LYS A 273 -0.14 -19.74 11.86
CA LYS A 273 -0.05 -19.72 13.32
C LYS A 273 1.05 -18.77 13.78
N VAL A 274 2.24 -18.88 13.21
CA VAL A 274 3.36 -17.98 13.53
C VAL A 274 3.02 -16.53 13.21
N GLN A 275 2.35 -16.25 12.09
CA GLN A 275 1.91 -14.89 11.73
C GLN A 275 0.96 -14.29 12.80
N LYS A 276 0.04 -15.07 13.34
CA LYS A 276 -0.84 -14.64 14.44
C LYS A 276 -0.08 -14.40 15.75
N GLU A 277 0.93 -15.22 16.02
CA GLU A 277 1.75 -15.13 17.22
C GLU A 277 2.77 -13.97 17.17
N MET A 278 3.04 -13.39 15.99
CA MET A 278 3.94 -12.23 15.86
C MET A 278 3.47 -10.99 16.63
N GLU A 279 2.19 -10.89 16.95
CA GLU A 279 1.65 -9.84 17.82
C GLU A 279 2.02 -10.03 19.30
N SER A 280 2.52 -11.22 19.67
CA SER A 280 3.00 -11.54 21.01
C SER A 280 4.46 -11.14 21.22
N ASN A 281 4.86 -10.93 22.49
CA ASN A 281 6.24 -10.55 22.86
C ASN A 281 7.28 -11.68 22.78
N VAL A 282 7.12 -12.62 21.85
CA VAL A 282 8.08 -13.71 21.63
C VAL A 282 9.23 -13.23 20.74
N LEU A 283 10.46 -13.60 21.07
CA LEU A 283 11.63 -13.27 20.26
C LEU A 283 11.51 -13.88 18.86
N GLN A 284 11.62 -13.04 17.82
CA GLN A 284 11.52 -13.48 16.43
C GLN A 284 12.53 -14.57 16.04
N SER A 285 13.70 -14.60 16.66
CA SER A 285 14.70 -15.66 16.44
C SER A 285 14.17 -17.04 16.87
N ILE A 286 13.54 -17.13 18.02
CA ILE A 286 12.94 -18.39 18.51
C ILE A 286 11.79 -18.82 17.61
N GLN A 287 10.94 -17.88 17.18
CA GLN A 287 9.86 -18.18 16.25
C GLN A 287 10.38 -18.67 14.89
N ALA A 288 11.47 -18.07 14.37
CA ALA A 288 12.11 -18.51 13.13
C ALA A 288 12.72 -19.91 13.26
N ASP A 289 13.44 -20.20 14.35
CA ASP A 289 14.00 -21.52 14.61
C ASP A 289 12.92 -22.59 14.69
N ASN A 290 11.85 -22.34 15.46
CA ASN A 290 10.73 -23.26 15.62
C ASN A 290 10.00 -23.52 14.29
N LEU A 291 9.76 -22.48 13.49
CA LEU A 291 9.15 -22.63 12.18
C LEU A 291 10.00 -23.49 11.24
N LEU A 292 11.30 -23.20 11.13
CA LEU A 292 12.21 -23.95 10.27
C LEU A 292 12.34 -25.41 10.72
N MET A 293 12.38 -25.64 12.04
CA MET A 293 12.38 -27.01 12.61
C MET A 293 11.10 -27.74 12.20
N LYS A 294 9.95 -27.07 12.34
CA LYS A 294 8.65 -27.65 11.98
C LYS A 294 8.53 -27.96 10.49
N ILE A 295 9.01 -27.08 9.62
CA ILE A 295 9.06 -27.34 8.18
C ILE A 295 9.92 -28.58 7.89
N LEU A 296 11.06 -28.71 8.55
CA LEU A 296 11.93 -29.87 8.39
C LEU A 296 11.27 -31.16 8.87
N GLU A 297 10.65 -31.17 10.06
CA GLU A 297 9.90 -32.31 10.59
C GLU A 297 8.78 -32.75 9.64
N LEU A 298 7.96 -31.82 9.18
CA LEU A 298 6.85 -32.12 8.26
C LEU A 298 7.37 -32.68 6.93
N LYS A 299 8.47 -32.15 6.42
CA LYS A 299 9.11 -32.66 5.20
C LYS A 299 9.56 -34.13 5.34
N TYR A 300 10.05 -34.53 6.53
CA TYR A 300 10.40 -35.93 6.79
C TYR A 300 9.18 -36.81 7.07
N LEU A 301 8.20 -36.30 7.81
CA LEU A 301 6.99 -37.04 8.16
C LEU A 301 6.18 -37.45 6.91
N TYR A 302 6.09 -36.60 5.92
CA TYR A 302 5.33 -36.82 4.68
C TYR A 302 6.17 -37.34 3.51
N ARG A 303 7.38 -37.81 3.77
CA ARG A 303 8.31 -38.36 2.75
C ARG A 303 8.08 -39.84 2.42
N SER A 304 6.95 -40.43 2.85
CA SER A 304 6.59 -41.82 2.52
C SER A 304 6.04 -41.99 1.10
#